data_46974b5470d2aa17c6cbefc0bbfafc34
#
_entry.id   46974b5470d2aa17c6cbefc0bbfafc34
#
_cell.length_a   1.000
_cell.length_b   1.000
_cell.length_c   1.000
_cell.angle_alpha   90.00
_cell.angle_beta   90.00
_cell.angle_gamma   90.00
#
_symmetry.space_group_name_H-M   'P 1'
#
loop_
_entity.id
_entity.type
_entity.pdbx_description
1 polymer ?
#
loop_
_entity_poly.entity_id
_entity_poly.type
_entity_poly.pdbx_seq_one_letter_code
_entity_poly.pdbx_strand_id
1 'polypeptide(L)'
;MKRRTFIQKGFLAAIPLAGIAPPRWLLRPSAQVMTVNGPITIGELGTVLPHEHILVDFIGADRVSPKRYHQDEVFDVMLPYLEDARRHGVRTFVDCTPEWIGRDAGLLKRLSDASGMHMVTNTGYYGAAGEKYLPPYAYTETAEQLAERWIAEWHDGIGDTGIKPGFIKTGVDGHPLSATQRKLIRAAALTHLQTGLTIFVHTGDGRAALEELAILTDTGAAPDAWVWTHAQSEPDRALHIQAAEAGGWVAFDGLYPQLVDRYVAFLRDLKARRLLHRALISHDAGWYEVGKPDGGRVRPYVSLFQDLIPALKKAGFTTAERRQLFETNPAEALAVRIREKHRSQNT
;
A
#
# COMPACT_ATOMS: atom_id res chain seq x y z
N MET A 1 14.79 41.12 82.33
CA MET A 1 13.68 40.34 81.69
C MET A 1 14.12 40.06 80.25
N LYS A 2 14.52 38.81 79.95
CA LYS A 2 14.92 38.40 78.56
C LYS A 2 13.85 37.45 78.06
N ARG A 3 13.15 37.80 77.01
CA ARG A 3 12.18 36.93 76.32
C ARG A 3 12.94 35.97 75.41
N ARG A 4 12.78 34.67 75.62
CA ARG A 4 13.25 33.59 74.75
C ARG A 4 12.19 33.32 73.65
N THR A 5 12.60 33.49 72.41
CA THR A 5 11.78 33.14 71.22
C THR A 5 12.02 31.67 70.90
N PHE A 6 10.95 30.86 70.89
CA PHE A 6 10.99 29.43 70.51
C PHE A 6 10.79 29.36 68.98
N ILE A 7 11.81 28.81 68.26
CA ILE A 7 11.71 28.55 66.85
C ILE A 7 11.27 27.08 66.72
N GLN A 8 10.00 26.86 66.27
CA GLN A 8 9.52 25.55 65.86
C GLN A 8 10.08 25.24 64.48
N LYS A 9 10.93 24.23 64.37
CA LYS A 9 11.35 23.62 63.11
C LYS A 9 10.25 22.63 62.66
N GLY A 10 9.48 23.04 61.64
CA GLY A 10 8.56 22.15 60.96
C GLY A 10 9.36 21.20 60.02
N PHE A 11 9.27 19.89 60.28
CA PHE A 11 9.73 18.87 59.37
C PHE A 11 8.67 18.70 58.26
N LEU A 12 8.96 19.14 57.03
CA LEU A 12 8.24 18.77 55.84
C LEU A 12 8.67 17.36 55.44
N ALA A 13 7.83 16.35 55.65
CA ALA A 13 8.03 15.03 55.13
C ALA A 13 7.76 15.07 53.61
N ALA A 14 8.79 14.84 52.82
CA ALA A 14 8.66 14.63 51.37
C ALA A 14 7.98 13.26 51.14
N ILE A 15 6.74 13.32 50.63
CA ILE A 15 6.04 12.12 50.13
C ILE A 15 6.71 11.76 48.79
N PRO A 16 7.24 10.55 48.63
CA PRO A 16 7.76 10.12 47.33
C PRO A 16 6.57 10.01 46.37
N LEU A 17 6.56 10.80 45.32
CA LEU A 17 5.67 10.59 44.17
C LEU A 17 6.04 9.22 43.56
N ALA A 18 5.26 8.20 43.92
CA ALA A 18 5.29 6.92 43.24
C ALA A 18 5.02 7.19 41.75
N GLY A 19 6.04 7.00 40.92
CA GLY A 19 5.95 7.19 39.49
C GLY A 19 4.83 6.29 38.94
N ILE A 20 3.73 6.91 38.50
CA ILE A 20 2.66 6.21 37.80
C ILE A 20 3.29 5.77 36.47
N ALA A 21 3.54 4.47 36.32
CA ALA A 21 3.97 3.91 35.05
C ALA A 21 2.96 4.32 33.96
N PRO A 22 3.41 4.80 32.81
CA PRO A 22 2.49 5.20 31.76
C PRO A 22 1.60 3.99 31.38
N PRO A 23 0.33 4.21 31.11
CA PRO A 23 -0.58 3.14 30.74
C PRO A 23 -0.04 2.39 29.50
N ARG A 24 -0.18 1.08 29.49
CA ARG A 24 0.42 0.15 28.50
C ARG A 24 0.09 0.49 27.03
N TRP A 25 -0.99 1.25 26.78
CA TRP A 25 -1.35 1.71 25.43
C TRP A 25 -0.43 2.85 24.92
N LEU A 26 0.25 3.59 25.80
CA LEU A 26 1.26 4.59 25.43
C LEU A 26 2.60 3.94 25.00
N LEU A 27 2.78 2.63 25.21
CA LEU A 27 3.98 1.87 24.89
C LEU A 27 3.83 1.00 23.63
N ARG A 28 2.72 1.13 22.87
CA ARG A 28 2.65 0.48 21.55
C ARG A 28 3.60 1.23 20.62
N PRO A 29 4.59 0.53 20.00
CA PRO A 29 5.39 1.15 18.96
C PRO A 29 4.43 1.76 17.93
N SER A 30 4.69 2.98 17.50
CA SER A 30 3.92 3.61 16.44
C SER A 30 3.94 2.67 15.22
N ALA A 31 2.77 2.44 14.62
CA ALA A 31 2.70 1.62 13.41
C ALA A 31 3.68 2.16 12.35
N GLN A 32 4.40 1.26 11.69
CA GLN A 32 5.44 1.60 10.73
C GLN A 32 5.06 1.16 9.32
N VAL A 33 5.65 1.83 8.35
CA VAL A 33 5.64 1.45 6.93
C VAL A 33 7.09 1.24 6.51
N MET A 34 7.35 0.16 5.76
CA MET A 34 8.67 -0.10 5.21
C MET A 34 8.84 0.65 3.89
N THR A 35 9.86 1.49 3.82
CA THR A 35 10.27 2.21 2.60
C THR A 35 11.58 1.65 2.07
N VAL A 36 11.97 2.06 0.86
CA VAL A 36 13.28 1.69 0.28
C VAL A 36 14.47 2.21 1.09
N ASN A 37 14.24 3.18 1.97
CA ASN A 37 15.23 3.76 2.89
C ASN A 37 15.10 3.26 4.34
N GLY A 38 14.30 2.22 4.56
CA GLY A 38 14.02 1.66 5.88
C GLY A 38 12.64 2.05 6.44
N PRO A 39 12.32 1.62 7.67
CA PRO A 39 11.02 1.87 8.26
C PRO A 39 10.84 3.32 8.69
N ILE A 40 9.64 3.85 8.46
CA ILE A 40 9.17 5.15 8.95
C ILE A 40 7.87 4.97 9.72
N THR A 41 7.51 5.92 10.57
CA THR A 41 6.20 5.90 11.24
C THR A 41 5.08 6.29 10.27
N ILE A 42 3.86 5.81 10.49
CA ILE A 42 2.70 6.19 9.66
C ILE A 42 2.44 7.70 9.65
N GLY A 43 2.87 8.44 10.68
CA GLY A 43 2.73 9.90 10.75
C GLY A 43 3.68 10.67 9.81
N GLU A 44 4.76 10.03 9.33
CA GLU A 44 5.73 10.63 8.42
C GLU A 44 5.33 10.51 6.95
N LEU A 45 4.35 9.65 6.61
CA LEU A 45 3.94 9.38 5.23
C LEU A 45 3.41 10.61 4.49
N GLY A 46 2.70 11.51 5.17
CA GLY A 46 2.03 12.65 4.54
C GLY A 46 1.02 12.24 3.48
N THR A 47 0.92 13.00 2.39
CA THR A 47 0.08 12.64 1.24
C THR A 47 0.70 11.50 0.45
N VAL A 48 -0.06 10.43 0.24
CA VAL A 48 0.38 9.18 -0.38
C VAL A 48 -0.28 8.98 -1.74
N LEU A 49 0.52 8.56 -2.70
CA LEU A 49 0.04 7.94 -3.95
C LEU A 49 0.17 6.41 -3.79
N PRO A 50 -0.93 5.70 -3.47
CA PRO A 50 -0.83 4.29 -3.05
C PRO A 50 -0.73 3.28 -4.20
N HIS A 51 -0.80 3.70 -5.46
CA HIS A 51 -0.65 2.82 -6.63
C HIS A 51 -0.14 3.58 -7.85
N GLU A 52 1.17 3.51 -8.06
CA GLU A 52 1.85 4.11 -9.21
C GLU A 52 2.96 3.20 -9.72
N HIS A 53 3.62 3.59 -10.82
CA HIS A 53 4.70 2.84 -11.45
C HIS A 53 5.85 3.75 -11.87
N ILE A 54 7.08 3.28 -11.71
CA ILE A 54 8.28 3.92 -12.27
C ILE A 54 8.65 3.24 -13.58
N LEU A 55 8.97 1.97 -13.53
CA LEU A 55 9.47 1.16 -14.65
C LEU A 55 8.55 -0.05 -14.86
N VAL A 56 8.28 -0.38 -16.13
CA VAL A 56 7.58 -1.61 -16.50
C VAL A 56 8.26 -2.27 -17.71
N ASP A 57 8.31 -3.59 -17.70
CA ASP A 57 8.74 -4.41 -18.84
C ASP A 57 7.68 -5.50 -19.13
N PHE A 58 6.83 -5.23 -20.10
CA PHE A 58 5.74 -6.12 -20.48
C PHE A 58 6.16 -7.28 -21.41
N ILE A 59 7.47 -7.58 -21.46
CA ILE A 59 7.99 -8.64 -22.36
C ILE A 59 7.53 -10.03 -21.93
N GLY A 60 7.34 -10.29 -20.64
CA GLY A 60 7.00 -11.58 -20.04
C GLY A 60 8.08 -12.08 -19.09
N ALA A 61 7.70 -12.93 -18.12
CA ALA A 61 8.60 -13.42 -17.08
C ALA A 61 9.81 -14.22 -17.61
N ASP A 62 9.66 -14.85 -18.78
CA ASP A 62 10.71 -15.61 -19.45
C ASP A 62 11.85 -14.75 -20.02
N ARG A 63 11.60 -13.45 -20.20
CA ARG A 63 12.53 -12.54 -20.90
C ARG A 63 12.87 -11.27 -20.13
N VAL A 64 12.11 -10.93 -19.08
CA VAL A 64 12.38 -9.74 -18.27
C VAL A 64 13.77 -9.83 -17.62
N SER A 65 14.50 -8.72 -17.65
CA SER A 65 15.87 -8.69 -17.12
C SER A 65 16.32 -7.25 -16.88
N PRO A 66 17.09 -6.97 -15.80
CA PRO A 66 17.71 -5.66 -15.57
C PRO A 66 18.68 -5.22 -16.68
N LYS A 67 19.11 -6.15 -17.56
CA LYS A 67 19.98 -5.84 -18.70
C LYS A 67 19.24 -5.22 -19.89
N ARG A 68 17.92 -5.10 -19.84
CA ARG A 68 17.08 -4.61 -20.95
C ARG A 68 16.91 -3.09 -20.96
N TYR A 69 17.35 -2.39 -19.91
CA TYR A 69 17.28 -0.94 -19.78
C TYR A 69 18.54 -0.39 -19.09
N HIS A 70 18.73 0.91 -19.18
CA HIS A 70 19.78 1.62 -18.45
C HIS A 70 19.14 2.41 -17.30
N GLN A 71 19.53 2.09 -16.06
CA GLN A 71 18.95 2.75 -14.88
C GLN A 71 19.10 4.29 -14.90
N ASP A 72 20.21 4.82 -15.45
CA ASP A 72 20.43 6.27 -15.54
C ASP A 72 19.42 6.94 -16.48
N GLU A 73 19.11 6.31 -17.61
CA GLU A 73 18.08 6.80 -18.55
C GLU A 73 16.70 6.83 -17.89
N VAL A 74 16.31 5.74 -17.23
CA VAL A 74 15.03 5.69 -16.49
C VAL A 74 14.98 6.74 -15.39
N PHE A 75 16.08 6.92 -14.67
CA PHE A 75 16.21 7.92 -13.61
C PHE A 75 16.01 9.34 -14.17
N ASP A 76 16.70 9.70 -15.25
CA ASP A 76 16.65 11.03 -15.87
C ASP A 76 15.25 11.34 -16.43
N VAL A 77 14.56 10.34 -16.99
CA VAL A 77 13.19 10.50 -17.50
C VAL A 77 12.18 10.61 -16.36
N MET A 78 12.29 9.80 -15.31
CA MET A 78 11.25 9.69 -14.28
C MET A 78 11.36 10.73 -13.16
N LEU A 79 12.57 11.20 -12.84
CA LEU A 79 12.79 12.17 -11.75
C LEU A 79 11.97 13.47 -11.91
N PRO A 80 11.88 14.10 -13.08
CA PRO A 80 11.06 15.32 -13.24
C PRO A 80 9.57 15.12 -12.93
N TYR A 81 9.00 13.94 -13.21
CA TYR A 81 7.60 13.60 -12.86
C TYR A 81 7.41 13.44 -11.35
N LEU A 82 8.39 12.86 -10.66
CA LEU A 82 8.38 12.74 -9.20
C LEU A 82 8.51 14.10 -8.52
N GLU A 83 9.42 14.96 -9.01
CA GLU A 83 9.56 16.32 -8.52
C GLU A 83 8.28 17.14 -8.73
N ASP A 84 7.58 16.93 -9.85
CA ASP A 84 6.28 17.56 -10.08
C ASP A 84 5.23 17.09 -9.08
N ALA A 85 5.11 15.77 -8.85
CA ALA A 85 4.23 15.23 -7.82
C ALA A 85 4.57 15.79 -6.43
N ARG A 86 5.87 15.90 -6.09
CA ARG A 86 6.31 16.50 -4.83
C ARG A 86 5.92 17.97 -4.70
N ARG A 87 6.03 18.77 -5.77
CA ARG A 87 5.57 20.18 -5.78
C ARG A 87 4.07 20.29 -5.49
N HIS A 88 3.28 19.28 -5.86
CA HIS A 88 1.86 19.17 -5.54
C HIS A 88 1.59 18.64 -4.11
N GLY A 89 2.63 18.35 -3.33
CA GLY A 89 2.51 17.97 -1.92
C GLY A 89 2.61 16.48 -1.62
N VAL A 90 2.89 15.64 -2.63
CA VAL A 90 3.13 14.20 -2.41
C VAL A 90 4.37 14.01 -1.53
N ARG A 91 4.25 13.14 -0.56
CA ARG A 91 5.36 12.75 0.34
C ARG A 91 5.74 11.30 0.18
N THR A 92 4.78 10.44 -0.17
CA THR A 92 5.01 9.00 -0.31
C THR A 92 4.46 8.49 -1.63
N PHE A 93 5.27 7.69 -2.29
CA PHE A 93 5.00 7.05 -3.57
C PHE A 93 5.08 5.54 -3.40
N VAL A 94 4.04 4.80 -3.79
CA VAL A 94 3.99 3.34 -3.71
C VAL A 94 4.13 2.80 -5.13
N ASP A 95 5.30 2.19 -5.41
CA ASP A 95 5.54 1.52 -6.68
C ASP A 95 4.93 0.12 -6.67
N CYS A 96 3.92 -0.09 -7.51
CA CYS A 96 3.18 -1.33 -7.60
C CYS A 96 3.71 -2.30 -8.67
N THR A 97 4.89 -2.04 -9.23
CA THR A 97 5.52 -2.91 -10.23
C THR A 97 6.08 -4.17 -9.58
N PRO A 98 5.55 -5.38 -9.88
CA PRO A 98 6.07 -6.63 -9.33
C PRO A 98 7.37 -7.06 -9.99
N GLU A 99 8.05 -8.04 -9.40
CA GLU A 99 9.37 -8.55 -9.83
C GLU A 99 9.43 -8.85 -11.34
N TRP A 100 8.48 -9.63 -11.85
CA TRP A 100 8.49 -10.12 -13.24
C TRP A 100 7.87 -9.14 -14.25
N ILE A 101 7.61 -7.89 -13.82
CA ILE A 101 7.18 -6.77 -14.68
C ILE A 101 8.20 -5.62 -14.63
N GLY A 102 9.36 -5.81 -13.99
CA GLY A 102 10.43 -4.81 -13.99
C GLY A 102 10.67 -4.09 -12.65
N ARG A 103 10.23 -4.66 -11.50
CA ARG A 103 10.58 -4.12 -10.19
C ARG A 103 12.09 -3.89 -10.06
N ASP A 104 12.51 -2.66 -9.76
CA ASP A 104 13.90 -2.29 -9.50
C ASP A 104 14.02 -1.48 -8.20
N ALA A 105 14.28 -2.19 -7.10
CA ALA A 105 14.38 -1.59 -5.77
C ALA A 105 15.56 -0.61 -5.65
N GLY A 106 16.67 -0.86 -6.34
CA GLY A 106 17.85 0.01 -6.37
C GLY A 106 17.56 1.33 -7.07
N LEU A 107 16.87 1.30 -8.21
CA LEU A 107 16.41 2.49 -8.92
C LEU A 107 15.42 3.31 -8.07
N LEU A 108 14.47 2.64 -7.42
CA LEU A 108 13.51 3.31 -6.53
C LEU A 108 14.22 4.01 -5.37
N LYS A 109 15.25 3.39 -4.79
CA LYS A 109 16.05 4.04 -3.75
C LYS A 109 16.76 5.29 -4.26
N ARG A 110 17.39 5.24 -5.43
CA ARG A 110 18.04 6.40 -6.06
C ARG A 110 17.05 7.53 -6.31
N LEU A 111 15.85 7.23 -6.84
CA LEU A 111 14.79 8.20 -7.08
C LEU A 111 14.22 8.76 -5.76
N SER A 112 14.10 7.94 -4.72
CA SER A 112 13.69 8.37 -3.38
C SER A 112 14.68 9.40 -2.80
N ASP A 113 15.98 9.10 -2.87
CA ASP A 113 17.04 9.98 -2.36
C ASP A 113 17.08 11.31 -3.12
N ALA A 114 16.93 11.29 -4.45
CA ALA A 114 16.95 12.48 -5.29
C ALA A 114 15.69 13.35 -5.14
N SER A 115 14.50 12.74 -5.18
CA SER A 115 13.23 13.46 -5.07
C SER A 115 12.91 13.91 -3.64
N GLY A 116 13.51 13.26 -2.64
CA GLY A 116 13.21 13.43 -1.21
C GLY A 116 11.80 12.96 -0.84
N MET A 117 11.20 12.05 -1.62
CA MET A 117 9.95 11.37 -1.29
C MET A 117 10.23 9.99 -0.69
N HIS A 118 9.39 9.54 0.23
CA HIS A 118 9.40 8.15 0.63
C HIS A 118 8.90 7.29 -0.52
N MET A 119 9.62 6.21 -0.84
CA MET A 119 9.17 5.22 -1.81
C MET A 119 8.98 3.86 -1.15
N VAL A 120 7.90 3.18 -1.53
CA VAL A 120 7.54 1.86 -1.03
C VAL A 120 7.55 0.89 -2.21
N THR A 121 8.30 -0.20 -2.10
CA THR A 121 8.34 -1.29 -3.08
C THR A 121 7.63 -2.53 -2.54
N ASN A 122 7.50 -3.57 -3.35
CA ASN A 122 6.69 -4.74 -3.03
C ASN A 122 7.45 -6.05 -3.16
N THR A 123 6.82 -7.13 -2.66
CA THR A 123 7.09 -8.53 -3.00
C THR A 123 5.85 -9.15 -3.63
N GLY A 124 5.94 -10.36 -4.16
CA GLY A 124 4.81 -11.04 -4.78
C GLY A 124 4.94 -11.17 -6.30
N TYR A 125 4.03 -11.93 -6.91
CA TYR A 125 4.01 -12.20 -8.35
C TYR A 125 2.66 -11.86 -8.97
N TYR A 126 2.69 -11.36 -10.20
CA TYR A 126 1.52 -10.89 -10.92
C TYR A 126 0.91 -12.01 -11.77
N GLY A 127 -0.20 -12.57 -11.35
CA GLY A 127 -0.88 -13.68 -12.00
C GLY A 127 -1.97 -13.30 -13.00
N ALA A 128 -2.24 -12.00 -13.22
CA ALA A 128 -3.19 -11.56 -14.25
C ALA A 128 -2.57 -11.57 -15.67
N ALA A 129 -3.32 -11.12 -16.66
CA ALA A 129 -2.94 -11.09 -18.07
C ALA A 129 -2.58 -12.49 -18.62
N GLY A 130 -3.41 -13.50 -18.27
CA GLY A 130 -3.21 -14.88 -18.68
C GLY A 130 -1.94 -15.49 -18.12
N GLU A 131 -1.53 -15.06 -16.92
CA GLU A 131 -0.37 -15.57 -16.18
C GLU A 131 1.01 -15.33 -16.88
N LYS A 132 1.04 -14.44 -17.87
CA LYS A 132 2.23 -14.12 -18.70
C LYS A 132 3.46 -13.72 -17.87
N TYR A 133 3.24 -13.17 -16.68
CA TYR A 133 4.29 -12.61 -15.83
C TYR A 133 4.65 -13.53 -14.66
N LEU A 134 4.32 -14.81 -14.76
CA LEU A 134 4.68 -15.80 -13.75
C LEU A 134 5.95 -16.57 -14.17
N PRO A 135 6.92 -16.71 -13.29
CA PRO A 135 8.06 -17.57 -13.53
C PRO A 135 7.65 -19.04 -13.55
N PRO A 136 8.38 -19.95 -14.26
CA PRO A 136 8.00 -21.36 -14.41
C PRO A 136 7.75 -22.08 -13.08
N TYR A 137 8.52 -21.80 -12.05
CA TYR A 137 8.35 -22.43 -10.74
C TYR A 137 7.05 -22.03 -10.02
N ALA A 138 6.43 -20.89 -10.40
CA ALA A 138 5.13 -20.50 -9.83
C ALA A 138 4.02 -21.51 -10.16
N TYR A 139 4.17 -22.33 -11.20
CA TYR A 139 3.23 -23.38 -11.55
C TYR A 139 3.44 -24.66 -10.73
N THR A 140 4.66 -24.97 -10.36
CA THR A 140 5.04 -26.24 -9.72
C THR A 140 5.17 -26.15 -8.20
N GLU A 141 5.54 -24.99 -7.68
CA GLU A 141 5.65 -24.75 -6.24
C GLU A 141 4.28 -24.65 -5.55
N THR A 142 4.22 -25.01 -4.27
CA THR A 142 3.02 -24.87 -3.44
C THR A 142 2.84 -23.41 -3.01
N ALA A 143 1.70 -23.07 -2.42
CA ALA A 143 1.46 -21.74 -1.86
C ALA A 143 2.45 -21.41 -0.73
N GLU A 144 2.80 -22.41 0.08
CA GLU A 144 3.76 -22.29 1.17
C GLU A 144 5.17 -21.97 0.65
N GLN A 145 5.64 -22.67 -0.40
CA GLN A 145 6.94 -22.42 -1.03
C GLN A 145 7.03 -21.04 -1.67
N LEU A 146 5.95 -20.57 -2.32
CA LEU A 146 5.89 -19.19 -2.84
C LEU A 146 5.91 -18.16 -1.71
N ALA A 147 5.18 -18.42 -0.62
CA ALA A 147 5.19 -17.56 0.57
C ALA A 147 6.58 -17.48 1.20
N GLU A 148 7.32 -18.59 1.30
CA GLU A 148 8.69 -18.62 1.81
C GLU A 148 9.62 -17.69 1.03
N ARG A 149 9.50 -17.61 -0.31
CA ARG A 149 10.27 -16.67 -1.13
C ARG A 149 9.99 -15.22 -0.78
N TRP A 150 8.70 -14.87 -0.63
CA TRP A 150 8.29 -13.50 -0.32
C TRP A 150 8.62 -13.10 1.12
N ILE A 151 8.56 -14.06 2.05
CA ILE A 151 9.01 -13.90 3.44
C ILE A 151 10.51 -13.70 3.50
N ALA A 152 11.29 -14.42 2.68
CA ALA A 152 12.75 -14.24 2.59
C ALA A 152 13.10 -12.81 2.14
N GLU A 153 12.42 -12.24 1.12
CA GLU A 153 12.62 -10.83 0.73
C GLU A 153 12.32 -9.85 1.88
N TRP A 154 11.35 -10.16 2.75
CA TRP A 154 11.07 -9.36 3.93
C TRP A 154 12.19 -9.44 4.99
N HIS A 155 12.79 -10.59 5.19
CA HIS A 155 13.85 -10.77 6.18
C HIS A 155 15.22 -10.31 5.68
N ASP A 156 15.58 -10.70 4.47
CA ASP A 156 16.93 -10.57 3.93
C ASP A 156 17.08 -9.38 2.99
N GLY A 157 15.97 -8.90 2.41
CA GLY A 157 15.93 -7.86 1.38
C GLY A 157 15.75 -8.43 -0.02
N ILE A 158 15.38 -7.56 -0.96
CA ILE A 158 15.14 -7.87 -2.37
C ILE A 158 16.49 -8.03 -3.07
N GLY A 159 16.77 -9.22 -3.57
CA GLY A 159 18.07 -9.54 -4.19
C GLY A 159 19.23 -9.18 -3.25
N ASP A 160 20.30 -8.60 -3.81
CA ASP A 160 21.49 -8.19 -3.04
C ASP A 160 21.40 -6.73 -2.52
N THR A 161 20.22 -6.10 -2.61
CA THR A 161 20.06 -4.68 -2.25
C THR A 161 19.93 -4.41 -0.76
N GLY A 162 19.50 -5.40 0.02
CA GLY A 162 19.10 -5.23 1.43
C GLY A 162 17.81 -4.41 1.62
N ILE A 163 17.18 -3.93 0.54
CA ILE A 163 15.92 -3.16 0.58
C ILE A 163 14.76 -4.12 0.81
N LYS A 164 13.94 -3.83 1.82
CA LYS A 164 12.79 -4.67 2.17
C LYS A 164 11.51 -4.19 1.49
N PRO A 165 10.60 -5.12 1.10
CA PRO A 165 9.29 -4.74 0.56
C PRO A 165 8.41 -4.12 1.65
N GLY A 166 7.53 -3.17 1.28
CA GLY A 166 6.56 -2.55 2.19
C GLY A 166 5.15 -3.14 2.08
N PHE A 167 4.87 -3.94 1.04
CA PHE A 167 3.58 -4.62 0.82
C PHE A 167 3.77 -5.82 -0.11
N ILE A 168 2.68 -6.60 -0.28
CA ILE A 168 2.63 -7.72 -1.21
C ILE A 168 1.81 -7.28 -2.42
N LYS A 169 2.34 -7.43 -3.65
CA LYS A 169 1.62 -7.17 -4.89
C LYS A 169 1.39 -8.47 -5.64
N THR A 170 0.14 -8.77 -5.93
CA THR A 170 -0.26 -9.86 -6.82
C THR A 170 -1.34 -9.38 -7.79
N GLY A 171 -1.84 -10.26 -8.64
CA GLY A 171 -2.90 -9.95 -9.58
C GLY A 171 -3.59 -11.20 -10.08
N VAL A 172 -4.85 -11.06 -10.44
CA VAL A 172 -5.68 -12.12 -11.01
C VAL A 172 -6.46 -11.61 -12.21
N ASP A 173 -6.94 -12.54 -13.05
CA ASP A 173 -7.90 -12.26 -14.11
C ASP A 173 -9.34 -12.27 -13.56
N GLY A 174 -10.35 -12.34 -14.44
CA GLY A 174 -11.75 -12.41 -14.03
C GLY A 174 -12.15 -13.75 -13.39
N HIS A 175 -13.31 -13.74 -12.74
CA HIS A 175 -13.91 -14.91 -12.11
C HIS A 175 -14.36 -15.95 -13.17
N PRO A 176 -14.16 -17.27 -12.91
CA PRO A 176 -13.51 -17.88 -11.74
C PRO A 176 -11.98 -17.82 -11.84
N LEU A 177 -11.31 -17.67 -10.69
CA LEU A 177 -9.84 -17.67 -10.62
C LEU A 177 -9.28 -19.02 -11.07
N SER A 178 -8.13 -19.00 -11.77
CA SER A 178 -7.39 -20.22 -12.08
C SER A 178 -6.83 -20.88 -10.81
N ALA A 179 -6.42 -22.14 -10.91
CA ALA A 179 -5.76 -22.83 -9.80
C ALA A 179 -4.47 -22.12 -9.36
N THR A 180 -3.70 -21.57 -10.32
CA THR A 180 -2.50 -20.81 -10.04
C THR A 180 -2.82 -19.49 -9.34
N GLN A 181 -3.82 -18.75 -9.81
CA GLN A 181 -4.23 -17.49 -9.20
C GLN A 181 -4.73 -17.68 -7.75
N ARG A 182 -5.57 -18.72 -7.49
CA ARG A 182 -5.98 -19.09 -6.12
C ARG A 182 -4.77 -19.41 -5.23
N LYS A 183 -3.78 -20.12 -5.77
CA LYS A 183 -2.53 -20.42 -5.07
C LYS A 183 -1.74 -19.16 -4.73
N LEU A 184 -1.63 -18.19 -5.64
CA LEU A 184 -0.98 -16.91 -5.39
C LEU A 184 -1.68 -16.12 -4.27
N ILE A 185 -3.01 -16.05 -4.27
CA ILE A 185 -3.77 -15.38 -3.20
C ILE A 185 -3.53 -16.07 -1.86
N ARG A 186 -3.52 -17.41 -1.81
CA ARG A 186 -3.19 -18.16 -0.60
C ARG A 186 -1.76 -17.88 -0.13
N ALA A 187 -0.78 -17.85 -1.05
CA ALA A 187 0.60 -17.53 -0.72
C ALA A 187 0.73 -16.10 -0.15
N ALA A 188 -0.01 -15.14 -0.70
CA ALA A 188 -0.05 -13.77 -0.18
C ALA A 188 -0.61 -13.71 1.25
N ALA A 189 -1.68 -14.47 1.54
CA ALA A 189 -2.23 -14.57 2.89
C ALA A 189 -1.21 -15.17 3.88
N LEU A 190 -0.54 -16.25 3.50
CA LEU A 190 0.50 -16.90 4.32
C LEU A 190 1.67 -15.94 4.60
N THR A 191 2.09 -15.19 3.58
CA THR A 191 3.13 -14.16 3.73
C THR A 191 2.68 -13.05 4.68
N HIS A 192 1.45 -12.54 4.53
CA HIS A 192 0.88 -11.54 5.43
C HIS A 192 0.90 -12.00 6.89
N LEU A 193 0.47 -13.23 7.17
CA LEU A 193 0.38 -13.79 8.52
C LEU A 193 1.75 -13.90 9.22
N GLN A 194 2.85 -13.87 8.47
CA GLN A 194 4.20 -13.88 9.04
C GLN A 194 4.87 -12.50 9.06
N THR A 195 4.56 -11.66 8.08
CA THR A 195 5.27 -10.37 7.89
C THR A 195 4.46 -9.15 8.32
N GLY A 196 3.13 -9.25 8.30
CA GLY A 196 2.22 -8.11 8.48
C GLY A 196 2.09 -7.19 7.26
N LEU A 197 2.71 -7.53 6.12
CA LEU A 197 2.62 -6.78 4.86
C LEU A 197 1.20 -6.84 4.29
N THR A 198 0.65 -5.69 3.89
CA THR A 198 -0.68 -5.61 3.27
C THR A 198 -0.67 -6.18 1.85
N ILE A 199 -1.76 -6.80 1.43
CA ILE A 199 -1.89 -7.51 0.16
C ILE A 199 -2.66 -6.64 -0.82
N PHE A 200 -2.01 -6.17 -1.87
CA PHE A 200 -2.61 -5.43 -2.98
C PHE A 200 -2.83 -6.40 -4.15
N VAL A 201 -4.08 -6.56 -4.58
CA VAL A 201 -4.42 -7.49 -5.67
C VAL A 201 -5.00 -6.73 -6.85
N HIS A 202 -4.35 -6.84 -8.01
CA HIS A 202 -4.89 -6.33 -9.28
C HIS A 202 -6.09 -7.17 -9.70
N THR A 203 -7.27 -6.55 -9.78
CA THR A 203 -8.53 -7.25 -10.07
C THR A 203 -9.53 -6.31 -10.69
N GLY A 204 -9.84 -6.49 -11.96
CA GLY A 204 -10.86 -5.71 -12.68
C GLY A 204 -12.30 -6.21 -12.51
N ASP A 205 -12.50 -7.36 -11.89
CA ASP A 205 -13.78 -8.09 -11.76
C ASP A 205 -14.16 -8.21 -10.28
N GLY A 206 -15.31 -7.71 -9.90
CA GLY A 206 -15.77 -7.72 -8.51
C GLY A 206 -16.07 -9.11 -7.95
N ARG A 207 -16.45 -10.08 -8.79
CA ARG A 207 -16.64 -11.47 -8.34
C ARG A 207 -15.32 -12.14 -8.04
N ALA A 208 -14.31 -11.88 -8.86
CA ALA A 208 -12.93 -12.32 -8.60
C ALA A 208 -12.41 -11.71 -7.29
N ALA A 209 -12.64 -10.41 -7.06
CA ALA A 209 -12.28 -9.74 -5.81
C ALA A 209 -12.92 -10.36 -4.57
N LEU A 210 -14.21 -10.74 -4.64
CA LEU A 210 -14.86 -11.43 -3.53
C LEU A 210 -14.34 -12.86 -3.33
N GLU A 211 -13.96 -13.56 -4.41
CA GLU A 211 -13.30 -14.86 -4.32
C GLU A 211 -11.92 -14.76 -3.67
N GLU A 212 -11.12 -13.73 -4.00
CA GLU A 212 -9.85 -13.44 -3.32
C GLU A 212 -10.07 -13.25 -1.82
N LEU A 213 -11.03 -12.40 -1.44
CA LEU A 213 -11.34 -12.13 -0.04
C LEU A 213 -11.73 -13.41 0.71
N ALA A 214 -12.50 -14.32 0.07
CA ALA A 214 -12.84 -15.61 0.64
C ALA A 214 -11.58 -16.47 0.89
N ILE A 215 -10.70 -16.60 -0.12
CA ILE A 215 -9.44 -17.37 0.02
C ILE A 215 -8.55 -16.80 1.13
N LEU A 216 -8.40 -15.47 1.20
CA LEU A 216 -7.60 -14.80 2.22
C LEU A 216 -8.14 -15.08 3.62
N THR A 217 -9.46 -14.96 3.80
CA THR A 217 -10.10 -15.18 5.10
C THR A 217 -10.12 -16.64 5.51
N ASP A 218 -10.23 -17.57 4.57
CA ASP A 218 -10.14 -19.02 4.82
C ASP A 218 -8.71 -19.44 5.17
N THR A 219 -7.70 -18.70 4.68
CA THR A 219 -6.30 -18.91 5.05
C THR A 219 -5.98 -18.31 6.44
N GLY A 220 -6.83 -17.43 6.98
CA GLY A 220 -6.70 -16.87 8.32
C GLY A 220 -6.38 -15.38 8.37
N ALA A 221 -6.19 -14.70 7.23
CA ALA A 221 -5.99 -13.26 7.19
C ALA A 221 -7.32 -12.51 7.42
N ALA A 222 -7.27 -11.36 8.10
CA ALA A 222 -8.45 -10.51 8.24
C ALA A 222 -8.68 -9.69 6.96
N PRO A 223 -9.93 -9.31 6.66
CA PRO A 223 -10.28 -8.56 5.45
C PRO A 223 -9.50 -7.26 5.28
N ASP A 224 -9.13 -6.57 6.35
CA ASP A 224 -8.38 -5.31 6.30
C ASP A 224 -6.87 -5.49 5.95
N ALA A 225 -6.43 -6.74 5.78
CA ALA A 225 -5.14 -7.05 5.18
C ALA A 225 -5.14 -6.95 3.64
N TRP A 226 -6.29 -6.84 3.02
CA TRP A 226 -6.48 -6.92 1.58
C TRP A 226 -6.95 -5.60 0.97
N VAL A 227 -6.35 -5.25 -0.18
CA VAL A 227 -6.69 -4.11 -1.03
C VAL A 227 -7.10 -4.60 -2.40
N TRP A 228 -8.36 -4.38 -2.76
CA TRP A 228 -8.85 -4.56 -4.11
C TRP A 228 -8.39 -3.40 -4.99
N THR A 229 -7.34 -3.58 -5.80
CA THR A 229 -6.89 -2.57 -6.76
C THR A 229 -7.69 -2.67 -8.07
N HIS A 230 -7.86 -1.52 -8.74
CA HIS A 230 -8.68 -1.35 -9.96
C HIS A 230 -10.19 -1.59 -9.76
N ALA A 231 -10.69 -1.36 -8.55
CA ALA A 231 -12.12 -1.49 -8.26
C ALA A 231 -12.99 -0.62 -9.18
N GLN A 232 -12.46 0.49 -9.73
CA GLN A 232 -13.17 1.32 -10.72
C GLN A 232 -13.53 0.58 -12.01
N SER A 233 -12.90 -0.56 -12.30
CA SER A 233 -13.21 -1.37 -13.49
C SER A 233 -14.52 -2.15 -13.36
N GLU A 234 -14.94 -2.45 -12.12
CA GLU A 234 -16.21 -3.12 -11.83
C GLU A 234 -17.40 -2.15 -12.02
N PRO A 235 -18.37 -2.49 -12.89
CA PRO A 235 -19.54 -1.65 -13.11
C PRO A 235 -20.58 -1.74 -11.98
N ASP A 236 -20.68 -2.90 -11.29
CA ASP A 236 -21.60 -3.08 -10.16
C ASP A 236 -21.04 -2.47 -8.87
N ARG A 237 -21.47 -1.26 -8.59
CA ARG A 237 -21.02 -0.50 -7.41
C ARG A 237 -21.46 -1.12 -6.07
N ALA A 238 -22.42 -2.06 -6.06
CA ALA A 238 -22.78 -2.78 -4.86
C ALA A 238 -21.65 -3.68 -4.37
N LEU A 239 -20.82 -4.21 -5.28
CA LEU A 239 -19.65 -5.02 -4.93
C LEU A 239 -18.56 -4.20 -4.22
N HIS A 240 -18.40 -2.91 -4.56
CA HIS A 240 -17.50 -2.00 -3.82
C HIS A 240 -17.97 -1.86 -2.37
N ILE A 241 -19.27 -1.68 -2.17
CA ILE A 241 -19.85 -1.56 -0.82
C ILE A 241 -19.67 -2.87 -0.05
N GLN A 242 -19.98 -4.00 -0.67
CA GLN A 242 -19.83 -5.33 -0.07
C GLN A 242 -18.38 -5.59 0.39
N ALA A 243 -17.39 -5.30 -0.44
CA ALA A 243 -15.98 -5.46 -0.11
C ALA A 243 -15.57 -4.55 1.07
N ALA A 244 -16.02 -3.28 1.07
CA ALA A 244 -15.74 -2.33 2.14
C ALA A 244 -16.45 -2.69 3.46
N GLU A 245 -17.72 -3.16 3.42
CA GLU A 245 -18.48 -3.64 4.58
C GLU A 245 -17.84 -4.89 5.20
N ALA A 246 -17.27 -5.75 4.38
CA ALA A 246 -16.49 -6.90 4.85
C ALA A 246 -15.18 -6.49 5.55
N GLY A 247 -14.75 -5.23 5.40
CA GLY A 247 -13.55 -4.66 6.02
C GLY A 247 -12.35 -4.51 5.07
N GLY A 248 -12.46 -4.94 3.82
CA GLY A 248 -11.44 -4.77 2.79
C GLY A 248 -11.24 -3.30 2.38
N TRP A 249 -10.13 -3.00 1.73
CA TRP A 249 -9.86 -1.72 1.11
C TRP A 249 -10.28 -1.74 -0.36
N VAL A 250 -10.96 -0.68 -0.80
CA VAL A 250 -11.40 -0.52 -2.19
C VAL A 250 -10.57 0.60 -2.82
N ALA A 251 -9.69 0.26 -3.76
CA ALA A 251 -8.82 1.20 -4.42
C ALA A 251 -9.36 1.59 -5.81
N PHE A 252 -9.71 2.86 -5.94
CA PHE A 252 -10.04 3.50 -7.21
C PHE A 252 -8.77 4.17 -7.72
N ASP A 253 -7.94 3.45 -8.43
CA ASP A 253 -6.55 3.78 -8.71
C ASP A 253 -6.21 4.01 -10.19
N GLY A 254 -7.20 4.05 -11.07
CA GLY A 254 -7.02 4.40 -12.49
C GLY A 254 -7.53 5.80 -12.83
N LEU A 255 -7.16 6.83 -12.05
CA LEU A 255 -7.66 8.19 -12.24
C LEU A 255 -7.11 8.85 -13.50
N TYR A 256 -8.03 9.33 -14.35
CA TYR A 256 -7.78 10.21 -15.46
C TYR A 256 -8.68 11.47 -15.34
N PRO A 257 -8.29 12.62 -15.91
CA PRO A 257 -9.12 13.84 -15.85
C PRO A 257 -10.57 13.62 -16.30
N GLN A 258 -10.78 12.78 -17.33
CA GLN A 258 -12.09 12.47 -17.89
C GLN A 258 -12.99 11.62 -16.99
N LEU A 259 -12.40 10.98 -15.97
CA LEU A 259 -13.10 10.05 -15.06
C LEU A 259 -13.44 10.67 -13.70
N VAL A 260 -13.10 11.92 -13.47
CA VAL A 260 -13.23 12.61 -12.16
C VAL A 260 -14.65 12.53 -11.60
N ASP A 261 -15.68 12.78 -12.40
CA ASP A 261 -17.07 12.70 -11.93
C ASP A 261 -17.46 11.30 -11.48
N ARG A 262 -16.93 10.25 -12.15
CA ARG A 262 -17.13 8.86 -11.77
C ARG A 262 -16.49 8.56 -10.43
N TYR A 263 -15.29 9.07 -10.17
CA TYR A 263 -14.58 8.93 -8.88
C TYR A 263 -15.31 9.64 -7.75
N VAL A 264 -15.80 10.85 -7.99
CA VAL A 264 -16.66 11.57 -7.05
C VAL A 264 -17.90 10.74 -6.71
N ALA A 265 -18.51 10.07 -7.68
CA ALA A 265 -19.68 9.22 -7.47
C ALA A 265 -19.34 7.99 -6.60
N PHE A 266 -18.24 7.27 -6.87
CA PHE A 266 -17.79 6.16 -6.03
C PHE A 266 -17.58 6.56 -4.57
N LEU A 267 -16.91 7.70 -4.37
CA LEU A 267 -16.64 8.20 -3.01
C LEU A 267 -17.91 8.68 -2.29
N ARG A 268 -18.88 9.22 -3.02
CA ARG A 268 -20.21 9.56 -2.45
C ARG A 268 -20.95 8.33 -1.96
N ASP A 269 -20.90 7.21 -2.69
CA ASP A 269 -21.55 5.96 -2.28
C ASP A 269 -20.92 5.41 -0.99
N LEU A 270 -19.57 5.35 -0.93
CA LEU A 270 -18.89 4.93 0.28
C LEU A 270 -19.15 5.90 1.45
N LYS A 271 -19.16 7.21 1.20
CA LYS A 271 -19.48 8.23 2.22
C LYS A 271 -20.90 8.06 2.77
N ALA A 272 -21.90 7.82 1.91
CA ALA A 272 -23.29 7.60 2.31
C ALA A 272 -23.46 6.38 3.22
N ARG A 273 -22.60 5.37 3.07
CA ARG A 273 -22.55 4.16 3.90
C ARG A 273 -21.59 4.25 5.08
N ARG A 274 -20.94 5.42 5.31
CA ARG A 274 -19.89 5.62 6.33
C ARG A 274 -18.65 4.74 6.12
N LEU A 275 -18.38 4.35 4.88
CA LEU A 275 -17.28 3.47 4.48
C LEU A 275 -16.10 4.23 3.83
N LEU A 276 -16.11 5.58 3.88
CA LEU A 276 -15.06 6.39 3.26
C LEU A 276 -13.65 6.03 3.79
N HIS A 277 -13.58 5.51 5.01
CA HIS A 277 -12.35 5.04 5.65
C HIS A 277 -11.78 3.75 5.04
N ARG A 278 -12.43 3.17 4.04
CA ARG A 278 -11.97 1.99 3.28
C ARG A 278 -11.61 2.32 1.84
N ALA A 279 -11.62 3.59 1.44
CA ALA A 279 -11.27 4.02 0.10
C ALA A 279 -9.79 4.37 -0.02
N LEU A 280 -9.15 3.92 -1.10
CA LEU A 280 -7.84 4.38 -1.57
C LEU A 280 -7.99 4.98 -2.97
N ILE A 281 -7.16 5.97 -3.31
CA ILE A 281 -7.23 6.64 -4.61
C ILE A 281 -5.82 6.88 -5.13
N SER A 282 -5.59 6.55 -6.42
CA SER A 282 -4.33 6.80 -7.12
C SER A 282 -4.57 6.94 -8.63
N HIS A 283 -3.48 6.94 -9.40
CA HIS A 283 -3.56 7.14 -10.85
C HIS A 283 -3.26 5.87 -11.64
N ASP A 284 -2.48 4.93 -11.08
CA ASP A 284 -1.87 3.84 -11.85
C ASP A 284 -1.09 4.41 -13.04
N ALA A 285 -0.23 5.38 -12.75
CA ALA A 285 0.45 6.23 -13.73
C ALA A 285 1.97 6.04 -13.70
N GLY A 286 2.67 6.86 -14.50
CA GLY A 286 4.08 6.76 -14.77
C GLY A 286 4.33 5.91 -16.00
N TRP A 287 4.95 4.76 -15.81
CA TRP A 287 5.13 3.75 -16.84
C TRP A 287 6.25 4.12 -17.83
N TYR A 288 7.50 4.22 -17.35
CA TYR A 288 8.63 4.06 -18.27
C TYR A 288 8.60 2.63 -18.81
N GLU A 289 8.23 2.46 -20.08
CA GLU A 289 8.07 1.14 -20.71
C GLU A 289 9.35 0.71 -21.41
N VAL A 290 10.00 -0.33 -20.89
CA VAL A 290 11.23 -0.90 -21.45
C VAL A 290 11.02 -1.33 -22.90
N GLY A 291 11.95 -0.93 -23.77
CA GLY A 291 11.92 -1.24 -25.21
C GLY A 291 11.19 -0.21 -26.06
N LYS A 292 10.64 0.82 -25.46
CA LYS A 292 10.13 2.01 -26.19
C LYS A 292 11.12 3.17 -26.13
N PRO A 293 11.24 3.96 -27.21
CA PRO A 293 12.09 5.16 -27.18
C PRO A 293 11.71 6.06 -25.99
N ASP A 294 12.70 6.51 -25.22
CA ASP A 294 12.53 7.35 -24.01
C ASP A 294 11.48 6.83 -23.03
N GLY A 295 11.30 5.50 -22.96
CA GLY A 295 10.29 4.86 -22.11
C GLY A 295 8.84 5.04 -22.57
N GLY A 296 8.61 5.56 -23.78
CA GLY A 296 7.28 5.78 -24.34
C GLY A 296 6.59 7.01 -23.74
N ARG A 297 5.26 6.94 -23.57
CA ARG A 297 4.47 8.05 -23.02
C ARG A 297 4.31 7.91 -21.51
N VAL A 298 5.19 8.54 -20.75
CA VAL A 298 5.06 8.61 -19.28
C VAL A 298 3.84 9.46 -18.89
N ARG A 299 3.03 8.94 -18.00
CA ARG A 299 1.82 9.62 -17.50
C ARG A 299 2.13 10.38 -16.20
N PRO A 300 1.80 11.70 -16.10
CA PRO A 300 2.04 12.47 -14.88
C PRO A 300 1.20 11.98 -13.69
N TYR A 301 1.68 12.23 -12.47
CA TYR A 301 1.05 11.84 -11.20
C TYR A 301 0.25 12.99 -10.53
N VAL A 302 -0.41 13.87 -11.31
CA VAL A 302 -0.93 15.13 -10.79
C VAL A 302 -2.44 15.32 -10.89
N SER A 303 -3.17 14.47 -11.64
CA SER A 303 -4.63 14.60 -11.82
C SER A 303 -5.42 14.54 -10.51
N LEU A 304 -4.91 13.85 -9.50
CA LEU A 304 -5.49 13.86 -8.15
C LEU A 304 -5.58 15.29 -7.59
N PHE A 305 -4.54 16.09 -7.77
CA PHE A 305 -4.42 17.44 -7.23
C PHE A 305 -5.10 18.49 -8.13
N GLN A 306 -4.92 18.36 -9.44
CA GLN A 306 -5.39 19.32 -10.42
C GLN A 306 -6.89 19.17 -10.72
N ASP A 307 -7.41 17.94 -10.69
CA ASP A 307 -8.76 17.63 -11.14
C ASP A 307 -9.65 17.10 -10.02
N LEU A 308 -9.24 16.00 -9.31
CA LEU A 308 -10.11 15.33 -8.33
C LEU A 308 -10.31 16.14 -7.05
N ILE A 309 -9.26 16.69 -6.45
CA ILE A 309 -9.39 17.46 -5.20
C ILE A 309 -10.31 18.68 -5.37
N PRO A 310 -10.22 19.49 -6.45
CA PRO A 310 -11.19 20.55 -6.72
C PRO A 310 -12.62 20.03 -6.88
N ALA A 311 -12.82 18.90 -7.59
CA ALA A 311 -14.13 18.30 -7.76
C ALA A 311 -14.72 17.78 -6.44
N LEU A 312 -13.91 17.17 -5.58
CA LEU A 312 -14.33 16.74 -4.24
C LEU A 312 -14.74 17.93 -3.36
N LYS A 313 -14.01 19.05 -3.42
CA LYS A 313 -14.41 20.31 -2.72
C LYS A 313 -15.77 20.77 -3.21
N LYS A 314 -15.99 20.84 -4.53
CA LYS A 314 -17.28 21.22 -5.15
C LYS A 314 -18.39 20.24 -4.75
N ALA A 315 -18.07 18.96 -4.60
CA ALA A 315 -19.00 17.90 -4.20
C ALA A 315 -19.32 17.87 -2.70
N GLY A 316 -18.76 18.80 -1.88
CA GLY A 316 -19.03 18.92 -0.45
C GLY A 316 -18.23 17.96 0.43
N PHE A 317 -17.08 17.45 -0.07
CA PHE A 317 -16.15 16.70 0.79
C PHE A 317 -15.35 17.68 1.65
N THR A 318 -15.40 17.50 2.96
CA THR A 318 -14.70 18.34 3.93
C THR A 318 -13.18 18.21 3.83
N THR A 319 -12.44 19.12 4.46
CA THR A 319 -10.97 18.99 4.54
C THR A 319 -10.55 17.73 5.30
N ALA A 320 -11.28 17.35 6.35
CA ALA A 320 -11.03 16.14 7.11
C ALA A 320 -11.21 14.87 6.25
N GLU A 321 -12.29 14.80 5.46
CA GLU A 321 -12.55 13.67 4.56
C GLU A 321 -11.50 13.57 3.45
N ARG A 322 -11.05 14.68 2.88
CA ARG A 322 -9.96 14.66 1.91
C ARG A 322 -8.63 14.23 2.54
N ARG A 323 -8.33 14.72 3.75
CA ARG A 323 -7.17 14.26 4.51
C ARG A 323 -7.26 12.77 4.81
N GLN A 324 -8.44 12.29 5.18
CA GLN A 324 -8.68 10.85 5.37
C GLN A 324 -8.33 10.05 4.12
N LEU A 325 -8.79 10.46 2.93
CA LEU A 325 -8.55 9.75 1.68
C LEU A 325 -7.08 9.72 1.25
N PHE A 326 -6.33 10.81 1.47
CA PHE A 326 -5.00 10.96 0.89
C PHE A 326 -3.85 10.81 1.89
N GLU A 327 -4.15 10.79 3.19
CA GLU A 327 -3.14 10.62 4.25
C GLU A 327 -3.49 9.44 5.17
N THR A 328 -4.66 9.49 5.83
CA THR A 328 -4.99 8.53 6.90
C THR A 328 -5.26 7.13 6.36
N ASN A 329 -6.12 7.00 5.33
CA ASN A 329 -6.47 5.69 4.76
C ASN A 329 -5.23 4.96 4.20
N PRO A 330 -4.40 5.57 3.33
CA PRO A 330 -3.21 4.87 2.83
C PRO A 330 -2.19 4.58 3.93
N ALA A 331 -2.06 5.43 4.95
CA ALA A 331 -1.20 5.16 6.10
C ALA A 331 -1.65 3.91 6.89
N GLU A 332 -2.95 3.79 7.14
CA GLU A 332 -3.54 2.61 7.80
C GLU A 332 -3.45 1.35 6.93
N ALA A 333 -3.67 1.47 5.62
CA ALA A 333 -3.56 0.36 4.69
C ALA A 333 -2.12 -0.17 4.60
N LEU A 334 -1.12 0.71 4.51
CA LEU A 334 0.30 0.36 4.38
C LEU A 334 0.97 -0.03 5.70
N ALA A 335 0.35 0.22 6.85
CA ALA A 335 0.92 -0.09 8.16
C ALA A 335 1.26 -1.59 8.27
N VAL A 336 2.53 -1.89 8.52
CA VAL A 336 3.01 -3.27 8.72
C VAL A 336 2.48 -3.77 10.06
N ARG A 337 1.53 -4.68 10.00
CA ARG A 337 0.94 -5.36 11.16
C ARG A 337 0.24 -6.64 10.73
N ILE A 338 0.39 -7.69 11.50
CA ILE A 338 -0.37 -8.93 11.28
C ILE A 338 -1.83 -8.66 11.61
N ARG A 339 -2.71 -8.95 10.64
CA ARG A 339 -4.16 -8.84 10.73
C ARG A 339 -4.73 -10.25 10.57
N GLU A 340 -5.09 -10.87 11.69
CA GLU A 340 -5.66 -12.21 11.72
C GLU A 340 -7.18 -12.15 11.82
N LYS A 341 -7.85 -13.07 11.15
CA LYS A 341 -9.29 -13.30 11.33
C LYS A 341 -9.52 -13.77 12.77
N HIS A 342 -10.26 -12.99 13.54
CA HIS A 342 -10.67 -13.44 14.87
C HIS A 342 -11.41 -14.78 14.75
N ARG A 343 -10.87 -15.84 15.33
CA ARG A 343 -11.63 -17.08 15.53
C ARG A 343 -12.77 -16.71 16.48
N SER A 344 -14.01 -16.72 15.98
CA SER A 344 -15.17 -16.71 16.86
C SER A 344 -14.98 -17.89 17.80
N GLN A 345 -14.81 -17.61 19.11
CA GLN A 345 -14.89 -18.66 20.11
C GLN A 345 -16.32 -19.18 20.05
N ASN A 346 -16.54 -20.27 19.33
CA ASN A 346 -17.76 -21.03 19.43
C ASN A 346 -17.75 -21.63 20.84
N THR A 347 -18.44 -20.97 21.75
CA THR A 347 -18.89 -21.51 23.03
C THR A 347 -20.07 -22.43 22.82
#